data_11f2bcf1ea01e9fc2dc220c9c872a10c
#
_entry.id   11f2bcf1ea01e9fc2dc220c9c872a10c
#
_cell.length_a   1.000
_cell.length_b   1.000
_cell.length_c   1.000
_cell.angle_alpha   90.00
_cell.angle_beta   90.00
_cell.angle_gamma   90.00
#
_symmetry.space_group_name_H-M   'P 1'
#
loop_
_entity.id
_entity.type
_entity.pdbx_description
1 polymer ?
#
loop_
_entity_poly.entity_id
_entity_poly.type
_entity_poly.pdbx_seq_one_letter_code
_entity_poly.pdbx_strand_id
1 'polypeptide(L)'
;MLSESPDPGRKHRLTWELINIDDVWIGVNPITARRVLQESLEQSLLPTFHDYTLEQESSHDKKADLILQGMEHTCFLNAFGVSWGENGSAWFPDNSNQHLREQFHTLAEIPKRGHRAVAFFLVQRNDCANLRVPEDADNSDRDAITAAHKAGVEFLVHQVNISFDMISLGMQIPFESL
;
A
#
# COMPACT_ATOMS: atom_id res chain seq x y z
N MET A 1 5.08 19.79 -3.46
CA MET A 1 5.89 19.47 -4.65
C MET A 1 5.00 18.89 -5.73
N LEU A 2 5.25 19.27 -6.97
CA LEU A 2 4.48 18.80 -8.13
C LEU A 2 5.42 18.07 -9.08
N SER A 3 4.95 17.01 -9.72
CA SER A 3 5.58 16.40 -10.88
C SER A 3 4.85 16.81 -12.17
N GLU A 4 5.58 16.85 -13.28
CA GLU A 4 5.01 17.11 -14.59
C GLU A 4 4.95 15.81 -15.40
N SER A 5 3.79 15.54 -16.00
CA SER A 5 3.64 14.38 -16.87
C SER A 5 4.45 14.56 -18.15
N PRO A 6 5.21 13.55 -18.59
CA PRO A 6 5.90 13.58 -19.87
C PRO A 6 4.94 13.51 -21.08
N ASP A 7 3.70 13.11 -20.87
CA ASP A 7 2.69 13.04 -21.94
C ASP A 7 2.07 14.42 -22.21
N PRO A 8 2.35 15.03 -23.38
CA PRO A 8 1.82 16.35 -23.74
C PRO A 8 0.31 16.36 -23.99
N GLY A 9 -0.31 15.19 -24.22
CA GLY A 9 -1.75 15.03 -24.45
C GLY A 9 -2.58 14.95 -23.16
N ARG A 10 -1.94 14.85 -22.00
CA ARG A 10 -2.65 14.72 -20.74
C ARG A 10 -3.32 16.05 -20.35
N LYS A 11 -4.63 15.98 -20.02
CA LYS A 11 -5.44 17.15 -19.66
C LYS A 11 -4.91 17.92 -18.46
N HIS A 12 -4.38 17.20 -17.46
CA HIS A 12 -3.73 17.75 -16.26
C HIS A 12 -2.27 17.30 -16.23
N ARG A 13 -1.36 18.20 -16.58
CA ARG A 13 0.08 17.88 -16.68
C ARG A 13 0.78 17.84 -15.34
N LEU A 14 0.25 18.52 -14.33
CA LEU A 14 0.83 18.57 -12.99
C LEU A 14 0.09 17.62 -12.07
N THR A 15 0.87 16.88 -11.27
CA THR A 15 0.38 15.97 -10.24
C THR A 15 0.98 16.39 -8.89
N TRP A 16 0.15 16.46 -7.87
CA TRP A 16 0.62 16.63 -6.50
C TRP A 16 1.30 15.35 -6.04
N GLU A 17 2.59 15.45 -5.71
CA GLU A 17 3.38 14.35 -5.16
C GLU A 17 3.52 14.48 -3.64
N LEU A 18 3.91 15.67 -3.18
CA LEU A 18 4.16 15.94 -1.77
C LEU A 18 3.55 17.27 -1.35
N ILE A 19 3.07 17.32 -0.11
CA ILE A 19 2.77 18.55 0.63
C ILE A 19 3.67 18.64 1.86
N ASN A 20 3.88 19.83 2.39
CA ASN A 20 4.57 20.03 3.65
C ASN A 20 3.59 20.63 4.66
N ILE A 21 3.46 20.01 5.81
CA ILE A 21 2.63 20.48 6.93
C ILE A 21 3.49 20.38 8.19
N ASP A 22 3.70 21.50 8.87
CA ASP A 22 4.46 21.58 10.11
C ASP A 22 5.85 20.90 10.01
N ASP A 23 6.58 21.20 8.92
CA ASP A 23 7.89 20.65 8.58
C ASP A 23 7.91 19.14 8.26
N VAL A 24 6.75 18.48 8.18
CA VAL A 24 6.62 17.10 7.73
C VAL A 24 6.25 17.04 6.25
N TRP A 25 7.04 16.31 5.46
CA TRP A 25 6.69 16.01 4.08
C TRP A 25 5.75 14.80 4.01
N ILE A 26 4.61 14.97 3.34
CA ILE A 26 3.56 13.96 3.22
C ILE A 26 3.31 13.68 1.75
N GLY A 27 3.41 12.41 1.35
CA GLY A 27 3.02 11.95 0.04
C GLY A 27 1.50 11.94 -0.11
N VAL A 28 1.02 12.51 -1.23
CA VAL A 28 -0.42 12.64 -1.50
C VAL A 28 -0.84 12.04 -2.84
N ASN A 29 0.13 11.52 -3.62
CA ASN A 29 -0.19 10.82 -4.86
C ASN A 29 -0.63 9.38 -4.56
N PRO A 30 -1.86 8.97 -4.92
CA PRO A 30 -2.38 7.64 -4.59
C PRO A 30 -1.64 6.49 -5.29
N ILE A 31 -0.95 6.74 -6.41
CA ILE A 31 -0.20 5.70 -7.13
C ILE A 31 1.18 5.43 -6.53
N THR A 32 1.66 6.27 -5.61
CA THR A 32 3.01 6.17 -5.05
C THR A 32 3.23 4.86 -4.32
N ALA A 33 2.25 4.37 -3.57
CA ALA A 33 2.36 3.10 -2.85
C ALA A 33 2.64 1.91 -3.79
N ARG A 34 1.89 1.80 -4.90
CA ARG A 34 2.09 0.76 -5.91
C ARG A 34 3.46 0.91 -6.58
N ARG A 35 3.85 2.14 -6.95
CA ARG A 35 5.13 2.39 -7.61
C ARG A 35 6.31 2.03 -6.71
N VAL A 36 6.32 2.47 -5.45
CA VAL A 36 7.38 2.15 -4.48
C VAL A 36 7.43 0.65 -4.20
N LEU A 37 6.29 -0.02 -4.07
CA LEU A 37 6.24 -1.47 -3.90
C LEU A 37 6.88 -2.19 -5.11
N GLN A 38 6.48 -1.83 -6.33
CA GLN A 38 7.00 -2.44 -7.54
C GLN A 38 8.51 -2.25 -7.68
N GLU A 39 9.02 -1.02 -7.53
CA GLU A 39 10.45 -0.71 -7.56
C GLU A 39 11.22 -1.47 -6.47
N SER A 40 10.63 -1.64 -5.28
CA SER A 40 11.26 -2.36 -4.17
C SER A 40 11.36 -3.87 -4.44
N LEU A 41 10.38 -4.44 -5.13
CA LEU A 41 10.42 -5.84 -5.58
C LEU A 41 11.47 -6.04 -6.67
N GLU A 42 11.53 -5.16 -7.67
CA GLU A 42 12.51 -5.21 -8.76
C GLU A 42 13.95 -5.07 -8.25
N GLN A 43 14.16 -4.30 -7.18
CA GLN A 43 15.45 -4.09 -6.52
C GLN A 43 15.75 -5.11 -5.40
N SER A 44 14.87 -6.08 -5.17
CA SER A 44 14.99 -7.11 -4.11
C SER A 44 15.15 -6.51 -2.69
N LEU A 45 14.52 -5.38 -2.42
CA LEU A 45 14.57 -4.69 -1.11
C LEU A 45 13.63 -5.32 -0.06
N LEU A 46 12.76 -6.22 -0.46
CA LEU A 46 11.80 -6.91 0.39
C LEU A 46 12.14 -8.40 0.50
N PRO A 47 12.92 -8.81 1.55
CA PRO A 47 13.40 -10.19 1.71
C PRO A 47 12.31 -11.25 1.71
N THR A 48 11.12 -10.91 2.20
CA THR A 48 9.96 -11.82 2.26
C THR A 48 9.46 -12.26 0.89
N PHE A 49 9.97 -11.66 -0.22
CA PHE A 49 9.59 -11.98 -1.59
C PHE A 49 10.77 -12.45 -2.46
N HIS A 50 11.94 -12.78 -1.87
CA HIS A 50 13.13 -13.20 -2.65
C HIS A 50 12.90 -14.45 -3.51
N ASP A 51 12.00 -15.34 -3.09
CA ASP A 51 11.67 -16.57 -3.81
C ASP A 51 10.53 -16.39 -4.83
N TYR A 52 10.16 -15.14 -5.11
CA TYR A 52 9.09 -14.78 -6.03
C TYR A 52 9.61 -13.97 -7.21
N THR A 53 8.94 -14.12 -8.35
CA THR A 53 9.19 -13.33 -9.56
C THR A 53 7.95 -12.49 -9.88
N LEU A 54 8.14 -11.21 -10.15
CA LEU A 54 7.05 -10.32 -10.55
C LEU A 54 6.48 -10.76 -11.91
N GLU A 55 5.18 -11.02 -11.96
CA GLU A 55 4.49 -11.34 -13.20
C GLU A 55 4.32 -10.06 -14.02
N GLN A 56 4.81 -10.07 -15.26
CA GLN A 56 4.58 -8.96 -16.18
C GLN A 56 3.09 -8.89 -16.56
N GLU A 57 2.50 -7.70 -16.51
CA GLU A 57 1.07 -7.43 -16.73
C GLU A 57 0.53 -8.15 -17.97
N SER A 58 -0.25 -9.21 -17.79
CA SER A 58 -0.99 -9.84 -18.88
C SER A 58 -2.37 -10.36 -18.52
N SER A 59 -2.84 -10.23 -17.28
CA SER A 59 -4.15 -10.75 -16.94
C SER A 59 -5.21 -9.65 -16.83
N HIS A 60 -6.30 -9.84 -17.58
CA HIS A 60 -7.54 -9.05 -17.48
C HIS A 60 -8.27 -9.26 -16.13
N ASP A 61 -7.74 -10.11 -15.27
CA ASP A 61 -8.31 -10.48 -13.97
C ASP A 61 -7.65 -9.63 -12.88
N LYS A 62 -8.16 -8.42 -12.67
CA LYS A 62 -7.66 -7.45 -11.68
C LYS A 62 -8.00 -7.88 -10.24
N LYS A 63 -7.42 -8.99 -9.78
CA LYS A 63 -7.58 -9.46 -8.39
C LYS A 63 -6.63 -8.78 -7.42
N ALA A 64 -5.56 -8.19 -7.92
CA ALA A 64 -4.55 -7.50 -7.13
C ALA A 64 -3.80 -6.45 -7.98
N ASP A 65 -3.11 -5.53 -7.30
CA ASP A 65 -2.25 -4.54 -7.97
C ASP A 65 -1.00 -5.15 -8.58
N LEU A 66 -0.41 -6.13 -7.89
CA LEU A 66 0.75 -6.90 -8.33
C LEU A 66 0.56 -8.38 -8.04
N ILE A 67 1.10 -9.23 -8.92
CA ILE A 67 1.09 -10.67 -8.78
C ILE A 67 2.54 -11.18 -8.86
N LEU A 68 2.93 -11.99 -7.89
CA LEU A 68 4.24 -12.63 -7.86
C LEU A 68 4.09 -14.14 -7.99
N GLN A 69 4.89 -14.75 -8.87
CA GLN A 69 4.96 -16.19 -9.03
C GLN A 69 6.07 -16.77 -8.16
N GLY A 70 5.70 -17.63 -7.22
CA GLY A 70 6.63 -18.48 -6.48
C GLY A 70 6.61 -19.91 -7.01
N MET A 71 7.51 -20.76 -6.48
CA MET A 71 7.61 -22.16 -6.89
C MET A 71 6.37 -22.98 -6.54
N GLU A 72 5.77 -22.75 -5.38
CA GLU A 72 4.61 -23.51 -4.88
C GLU A 72 3.33 -22.68 -4.87
N HIS A 73 3.44 -21.38 -4.62
CA HIS A 73 2.29 -20.51 -4.41
C HIS A 73 2.45 -19.19 -5.17
N THR A 74 1.35 -18.68 -5.70
CA THR A 74 1.26 -17.31 -6.21
C THR A 74 1.02 -16.36 -5.03
N CYS A 75 1.65 -15.18 -5.06
CA CYS A 75 1.42 -14.12 -4.08
C CYS A 75 0.71 -12.95 -4.75
N PHE A 76 -0.41 -12.53 -4.17
CA PHE A 76 -1.23 -11.40 -4.62
C PHE A 76 -1.06 -10.22 -3.66
N LEU A 77 -0.73 -9.05 -4.20
CA LEU A 77 -0.47 -7.86 -3.40
C LEU A 77 -1.37 -6.70 -3.82
N ASN A 78 -2.01 -6.06 -2.84
CA ASN A 78 -2.60 -4.74 -3.02
C ASN A 78 -1.80 -3.70 -2.24
N ALA A 79 -1.58 -2.54 -2.86
CA ALA A 79 -0.81 -1.44 -2.28
C ALA A 79 -1.72 -0.30 -1.85
N PHE A 80 -1.64 0.06 -0.58
CA PHE A 80 -2.43 1.12 0.04
C PHE A 80 -1.50 2.26 0.47
N GLY A 81 -1.78 3.48 -0.04
CA GLY A 81 -1.11 4.69 0.43
C GLY A 81 -1.79 5.22 1.68
N VAL A 82 -1.01 5.58 2.70
CA VAL A 82 -1.49 6.14 3.95
C VAL A 82 -0.83 7.50 4.17
N SER A 83 -1.61 8.57 4.11
CA SER A 83 -1.14 9.95 4.30
C SER A 83 -1.64 10.59 5.60
N TRP A 84 -2.73 10.07 6.18
CA TRP A 84 -3.21 10.56 7.45
C TRP A 84 -2.37 10.04 8.62
N GLY A 85 -1.94 10.96 9.48
CA GLY A 85 -1.20 10.63 10.69
C GLY A 85 -1.31 11.72 11.72
N GLU A 86 -1.38 11.33 12.99
CA GLU A 86 -1.50 12.20 14.14
C GLU A 86 -0.86 11.56 15.37
N ASN A 87 -0.19 12.37 16.19
CA ASN A 87 0.43 11.93 17.45
C ASN A 87 1.40 10.72 17.28
N GLY A 88 2.16 10.67 16.17
CA GLY A 88 3.14 9.62 15.90
C GLY A 88 2.55 8.31 15.39
N SER A 89 1.25 8.25 15.13
CA SER A 89 0.56 7.11 14.52
C SER A 89 0.00 7.47 13.15
N ALA A 90 0.13 6.57 12.20
CA ALA A 90 -0.60 6.62 10.94
C ALA A 90 -1.96 5.94 11.08
N TRP A 91 -2.97 6.43 10.35
CA TRP A 91 -4.35 5.96 10.44
C TRP A 91 -4.86 5.51 9.08
N PHE A 92 -5.51 4.33 9.04
CA PHE A 92 -6.10 3.77 7.83
C PHE A 92 -7.42 3.03 8.14
N PRO A 93 -8.46 3.21 7.32
CA PRO A 93 -8.52 4.10 6.16
C PRO A 93 -8.72 5.57 6.56
N ASP A 94 -8.31 6.49 5.72
CA ASP A 94 -8.56 7.91 5.86
C ASP A 94 -9.96 8.31 5.38
N ASN A 95 -10.55 7.52 4.49
CA ASN A 95 -11.91 7.68 3.98
C ASN A 95 -12.56 6.32 3.75
N SER A 96 -13.83 6.18 4.16
CA SER A 96 -14.63 5.01 3.86
C SER A 96 -15.03 4.97 2.39
N ASN A 97 -14.82 3.83 1.72
CA ASN A 97 -15.33 3.62 0.38
C ASN A 97 -15.56 2.14 0.04
N GLN A 98 -16.52 1.90 -0.82
CA GLN A 98 -16.89 0.55 -1.24
C GLN A 98 -15.73 -0.20 -1.91
N HIS A 99 -14.93 0.48 -2.72
CA HIS A 99 -13.81 -0.13 -3.44
C HIS A 99 -12.75 -0.71 -2.48
N LEU A 100 -12.46 -0.01 -1.38
CA LEU A 100 -11.58 -0.50 -0.33
C LEU A 100 -12.09 -1.83 0.24
N ARG A 101 -13.37 -1.89 0.60
CA ARG A 101 -13.99 -3.12 1.14
C ARG A 101 -13.92 -4.28 0.14
N GLU A 102 -14.20 -4.01 -1.13
CA GLU A 102 -14.11 -5.00 -2.21
C GLU A 102 -12.67 -5.54 -2.37
N GLN A 103 -11.65 -4.67 -2.24
CA GLN A 103 -10.25 -5.10 -2.26
C GLN A 103 -9.92 -6.04 -1.10
N PHE A 104 -10.31 -5.72 0.14
CA PHE A 104 -10.09 -6.59 1.30
C PHE A 104 -10.87 -7.90 1.22
N HIS A 105 -12.12 -7.87 0.74
CA HIS A 105 -12.88 -9.09 0.50
C HIS A 105 -12.21 -9.98 -0.56
N THR A 106 -11.71 -9.39 -1.64
CA THR A 106 -11.00 -10.14 -2.69
C THR A 106 -9.72 -10.77 -2.13
N LEU A 107 -8.91 -10.01 -1.37
CA LEU A 107 -7.71 -10.54 -0.73
C LEU A 107 -8.02 -11.68 0.24
N ALA A 108 -9.11 -11.59 1.03
CA ALA A 108 -9.51 -12.60 2.00
C ALA A 108 -9.87 -13.96 1.38
N GLU A 109 -10.24 -14.00 0.08
CA GLU A 109 -10.55 -15.26 -0.62
C GLU A 109 -9.28 -15.99 -1.13
N ILE A 110 -8.15 -15.31 -1.19
CA ILE A 110 -6.91 -15.84 -1.78
C ILE A 110 -6.28 -16.93 -0.89
N PRO A 111 -6.11 -16.73 0.44
CA PRO A 111 -5.54 -17.76 1.32
C PRO A 111 -6.38 -19.04 1.36
N LYS A 112 -7.71 -18.95 1.20
CA LYS A 112 -8.60 -20.12 1.14
C LYS A 112 -8.32 -21.04 -0.05
N ARG A 113 -7.61 -20.53 -1.07
CA ARG A 113 -7.22 -21.27 -2.29
C ARG A 113 -5.77 -21.75 -2.23
N GLY A 114 -5.09 -21.61 -1.09
CA GLY A 114 -3.70 -22.02 -0.92
C GLY A 114 -2.68 -21.05 -1.52
N HIS A 115 -3.06 -19.81 -1.79
CA HIS A 115 -2.17 -18.76 -2.28
C HIS A 115 -1.86 -17.75 -1.17
N ARG A 116 -0.82 -16.96 -1.34
CA ARG A 116 -0.42 -15.90 -0.42
C ARG A 116 -1.12 -14.59 -0.81
N ALA A 117 -1.65 -13.88 0.17
CA ALA A 117 -2.24 -12.56 -0.02
C ALA A 117 -1.59 -11.55 0.91
N VAL A 118 -1.23 -10.38 0.39
CA VAL A 118 -0.56 -9.32 1.13
C VAL A 118 -1.26 -7.98 0.90
N ALA A 119 -1.65 -7.32 1.98
CA ALA A 119 -1.99 -5.91 2.01
C ALA A 119 -0.71 -5.13 2.37
N PHE A 120 -0.12 -4.47 1.37
CA PHE A 120 1.05 -3.63 1.55
C PHE A 120 0.61 -2.20 1.82
N PHE A 121 1.00 -1.65 2.96
CA PHE A 121 0.73 -0.26 3.33
C PHE A 121 2.01 0.56 3.24
N LEU A 122 1.99 1.62 2.45
CA LEU A 122 3.04 2.62 2.44
C LEU A 122 2.55 3.84 3.24
N VAL A 123 3.09 4.02 4.42
CA VAL A 123 2.89 5.24 5.22
C VAL A 123 3.70 6.35 4.58
N GLN A 124 3.03 7.25 3.88
CA GLN A 124 3.62 8.27 3.01
C GLN A 124 4.08 9.50 3.81
N ARG A 125 4.57 9.26 5.03
CA ARG A 125 5.16 10.25 5.95
C ARG A 125 6.11 9.55 6.91
N ASN A 126 7.11 10.26 7.43
CA ASN A 126 8.18 9.66 8.23
C ASN A 126 8.11 9.98 9.73
N ASP A 127 7.05 10.62 10.18
CA ASP A 127 6.81 10.99 11.58
C ASP A 127 5.87 10.04 12.34
N CYS A 128 5.47 8.90 11.71
CA CYS A 128 4.59 7.90 12.31
C CYS A 128 5.36 6.60 12.55
N ALA A 129 5.30 6.06 13.77
CA ALA A 129 6.00 4.84 14.17
C ALA A 129 5.18 3.55 14.04
N ASN A 130 3.90 3.64 13.76
CA ASN A 130 2.96 2.52 13.59
C ASN A 130 1.81 2.90 12.66
N LEU A 131 1.04 1.88 12.24
CA LEU A 131 -0.23 2.05 11.52
C LEU A 131 -1.36 1.47 12.35
N ARG A 132 -2.48 2.20 12.42
CA ARG A 132 -3.68 1.81 13.18
C ARG A 132 -4.94 1.97 12.35
N VAL A 133 -6.01 1.28 12.77
CA VAL A 133 -7.38 1.55 12.32
C VAL A 133 -8.03 2.51 13.32
N PRO A 134 -8.61 3.65 12.87
CA PRO A 134 -9.28 4.59 13.77
C PRO A 134 -10.42 3.91 14.55
N GLU A 135 -10.62 4.32 15.81
CA GLU A 135 -11.73 3.77 16.63
C GLU A 135 -13.10 4.16 16.08
N ASP A 136 -13.19 5.31 15.45
CA ASP A 136 -14.39 5.87 14.80
C ASP A 136 -14.49 5.54 13.30
N ALA A 137 -13.60 4.68 12.78
CA ALA A 137 -13.72 4.18 11.40
C ALA A 137 -15.08 3.51 11.18
N ASP A 138 -15.60 3.64 9.95
CA ASP A 138 -16.83 2.95 9.55
C ASP A 138 -16.73 1.44 9.89
N ASN A 139 -17.75 0.92 10.56
CA ASN A 139 -17.77 -0.48 11.00
C ASN A 139 -17.56 -1.45 9.84
N SER A 140 -18.11 -1.14 8.65
CA SER A 140 -17.97 -2.00 7.47
C SER A 140 -16.52 -2.06 6.96
N ASP A 141 -15.76 -0.97 7.06
CA ASP A 141 -14.34 -0.96 6.68
C ASP A 141 -13.50 -1.72 7.72
N ARG A 142 -13.72 -1.46 9.01
CA ARG A 142 -13.07 -2.18 10.11
C ARG A 142 -13.34 -3.68 10.01
N ASP A 143 -14.58 -4.08 9.75
CA ASP A 143 -14.98 -5.48 9.60
C ASP A 143 -14.29 -6.15 8.39
N ALA A 144 -14.21 -5.45 7.24
CA ALA A 144 -13.53 -5.95 6.06
C ALA A 144 -12.02 -6.14 6.29
N ILE A 145 -11.35 -5.17 6.92
CA ILE A 145 -9.92 -5.24 7.27
C ILE A 145 -9.68 -6.39 8.25
N THR A 146 -10.50 -6.48 9.31
CA THR A 146 -10.41 -7.53 10.33
C THR A 146 -10.65 -8.91 9.74
N ALA A 147 -11.67 -9.06 8.88
CA ALA A 147 -11.98 -10.32 8.22
C ALA A 147 -10.83 -10.78 7.31
N ALA A 148 -10.22 -9.87 6.56
CA ALA A 148 -9.07 -10.17 5.72
C ALA A 148 -7.87 -10.65 6.55
N HIS A 149 -7.53 -9.95 7.64
CA HIS A 149 -6.46 -10.37 8.54
C HIS A 149 -6.73 -11.75 9.15
N LYS A 150 -7.95 -12.01 9.64
CA LYS A 150 -8.36 -13.32 10.16
C LYS A 150 -8.36 -14.43 9.12
N ALA A 151 -8.57 -14.10 7.84
CA ALA A 151 -8.50 -15.05 6.73
C ALA A 151 -7.07 -15.41 6.31
N GLY A 152 -6.04 -14.78 6.93
CA GLY A 152 -4.64 -15.03 6.64
C GLY A 152 -4.01 -14.07 5.62
N VAL A 153 -4.63 -12.92 5.36
CA VAL A 153 -3.99 -11.85 4.61
C VAL A 153 -2.86 -11.24 5.48
N GLU A 154 -1.66 -11.22 4.96
CA GLU A 154 -0.51 -10.61 5.62
C GLU A 154 -0.57 -9.09 5.48
N PHE A 155 -0.29 -8.37 6.58
CA PHE A 155 -0.22 -6.92 6.58
C PHE A 155 1.25 -6.50 6.67
N LEU A 156 1.75 -5.89 5.61
CA LEU A 156 3.13 -5.43 5.50
C LEU A 156 3.13 -3.90 5.45
N VAL A 157 3.64 -3.28 6.49
CA VAL A 157 3.62 -1.82 6.64
C VAL A 157 5.03 -1.27 6.57
N HIS A 158 5.25 -0.33 5.68
CA HIS A 158 6.51 0.41 5.57
C HIS A 158 6.27 1.91 5.59
N GLN A 159 7.18 2.63 6.20
CA GLN A 159 7.30 4.07 6.00
C GLN A 159 7.87 4.36 4.62
N VAL A 160 7.74 5.60 4.21
CA VAL A 160 8.44 6.16 3.06
C VAL A 160 9.70 6.89 3.49
N ASN A 161 10.77 6.79 2.70
CA ASN A 161 11.88 7.73 2.74
C ASN A 161 11.62 8.83 1.71
N ILE A 162 11.54 10.07 2.17
CA ILE A 162 11.37 11.25 1.31
C ILE A 162 12.66 12.05 1.34
N SER A 163 13.28 12.23 0.19
CA SER A 163 14.37 13.15 -0.05
C SER A 163 13.97 14.22 -1.08
N PHE A 164 14.85 15.15 -1.37
CA PHE A 164 14.57 16.24 -2.33
C PHE A 164 14.24 15.73 -3.74
N ASP A 165 14.82 14.61 -4.15
CA ASP A 165 14.79 14.07 -5.50
C ASP A 165 14.15 12.67 -5.59
N MET A 166 13.83 12.02 -4.45
CA MET A 166 13.40 10.63 -4.45
C MET A 166 12.39 10.34 -3.34
N ILE A 167 11.41 9.50 -3.68
CA ILE A 167 10.52 8.82 -2.76
C ILE A 167 10.80 7.32 -2.87
N SER A 168 11.23 6.69 -1.77
CA SER A 168 11.60 5.27 -1.77
C SER A 168 11.08 4.53 -0.54
N LEU A 169 11.24 3.20 -0.54
CA LEU A 169 10.87 2.36 0.59
C LEU A 169 11.68 2.73 1.84
N GLY A 170 11.00 2.95 2.94
CA GLY A 170 11.58 3.18 4.26
C GLY A 170 11.54 1.94 5.14
N MET A 171 11.72 2.15 6.45
CA MET A 171 11.72 1.05 7.42
C MET A 171 10.35 0.39 7.53
N GLN A 172 10.34 -0.89 7.89
CA GLN A 172 9.13 -1.58 8.29
C GLN A 172 8.69 -1.09 9.67
N ILE A 173 7.39 -0.85 9.83
CA ILE A 173 6.77 -0.45 11.10
C ILE A 173 5.60 -1.38 11.42
N PRO A 174 5.20 -1.50 12.70
CA PRO A 174 4.10 -2.38 13.08
C PRO A 174 2.74 -1.87 12.61
N PHE A 175 1.86 -2.83 12.27
CA PHE A 175 0.42 -2.63 12.27
C PHE A 175 -0.08 -2.92 13.69
N GLU A 176 -0.59 -1.92 14.39
CA GLU A 176 -1.08 -2.07 15.76
C GLU A 176 -2.59 -2.24 15.79
N SER A 177 -2.99 -3.37 16.31
CA SER A 177 -4.32 -3.86 16.68
C SER A 177 -5.52 -3.52 15.80
N LEU A 178 -6.18 -4.57 15.44
CA LEU A 178 -7.62 -4.62 15.12
C LEU A 178 -8.38 -4.97 16.39
#